data_7071755007e9f519f02afb1b67894cae
#
_entry.id   7071755007e9f519f02afb1b67894cae
#
_cell.length_a   1.000
_cell.length_b   1.000
_cell.length_c   1.000
_cell.angle_alpha   90.00
_cell.angle_beta   90.00
_cell.angle_gamma   90.00
#
_symmetry.space_group_name_H-M   'P 1'
#
loop_
_entity.id
_entity.type
_entity.pdbx_description
1 polymer ?
#
loop_
_entity_poly.entity_id
_entity_poly.type
_entity_poly.pdbx_seq_one_letter_code
_entity_poly.pdbx_strand_id
1 'polypeptide(L)'
;MKIGFDNEKYLKIQSEHIKERIDQFGDKLYLEFGGKLFDDYHASRVLPGFAPDSKLQMLMQLSDMAEIVIVISATDIEKNKKRGDLGITYDVDVLRLISEYEKKGLYVGSVVITQFAGQSGAVQFQKRLEKKGIDVYRHYLIDGYPSNVSLIVSPDGFGKNEYVRTTRPLVVVTAPGPGSGKMATCLSQLYHENLRG
;
A
#
# COMPACT_ATOMS: atom_id res chain seq x y z
N MET A 1 -16.25 30.93 -10.37
CA MET A 1 -14.88 30.61 -9.93
C MET A 1 -14.24 29.82 -11.07
N LYS A 2 -13.04 30.20 -11.55
CA LYS A 2 -12.37 29.39 -12.58
C LYS A 2 -11.89 28.11 -11.93
N ILE A 3 -12.32 26.94 -12.46
CA ILE A 3 -11.85 25.63 -12.03
C ILE A 3 -10.43 25.48 -12.58
N GLY A 4 -9.44 25.35 -11.70
CA GLY A 4 -8.03 25.21 -12.06
C GLY A 4 -7.61 23.79 -12.39
N PHE A 5 -8.45 22.79 -12.03
CA PHE A 5 -8.19 21.37 -12.22
C PHE A 5 -9.46 20.62 -12.62
N ASP A 6 -9.39 19.89 -13.71
CA ASP A 6 -10.49 19.06 -14.21
C ASP A 6 -10.37 17.63 -13.62
N ASN A 7 -11.11 17.39 -12.55
CA ASN A 7 -11.06 16.13 -11.81
C ASN A 7 -11.59 14.94 -12.62
N GLU A 8 -12.63 15.13 -13.44
CA GLU A 8 -13.19 14.05 -14.25
C GLU A 8 -12.20 13.61 -15.33
N LYS A 9 -11.61 14.58 -16.02
CA LYS A 9 -10.56 14.32 -17.00
C LYS A 9 -9.34 13.64 -16.37
N TYR A 10 -8.94 14.06 -15.19
CA TYR A 10 -7.85 13.44 -14.44
C TYR A 10 -8.15 11.96 -14.13
N LEU A 11 -9.32 11.67 -13.58
CA LEU A 11 -9.73 10.30 -13.25
C LEU A 11 -9.71 9.40 -14.49
N LYS A 12 -10.27 9.88 -15.59
CA LYS A 12 -10.33 9.14 -16.86
C LYS A 12 -8.93 8.83 -17.39
N ILE A 13 -8.09 9.87 -17.55
CA ILE A 13 -6.73 9.72 -18.11
C ILE A 13 -5.88 8.79 -17.22
N GLN A 14 -5.92 8.96 -15.90
CA GLN A 14 -5.12 8.11 -15.00
C GLN A 14 -5.57 6.65 -15.04
N SER A 15 -6.88 6.39 -15.07
CA SER A 15 -7.40 5.03 -15.18
C SER A 15 -7.02 4.36 -16.51
N GLU A 16 -7.07 5.09 -17.62
CA GLU A 16 -6.64 4.62 -18.95
C GLU A 16 -5.15 4.26 -18.95
N HIS A 17 -4.29 5.16 -18.46
CA HIS A 17 -2.84 4.89 -18.40
C HIS A 17 -2.46 3.73 -17.48
N ILE A 18 -3.19 3.51 -16.38
CA ILE A 18 -2.96 2.34 -15.51
C ILE A 18 -3.27 1.06 -16.29
N LYS A 19 -4.39 0.99 -17.02
CA LYS A 19 -4.75 -0.17 -17.85
C LYS A 19 -3.70 -0.43 -18.93
N GLU A 20 -3.30 0.61 -19.67
CA GLU A 20 -2.25 0.50 -20.69
C GLU A 20 -0.93 -0.06 -20.12
N ARG A 21 -0.55 0.35 -18.91
CA ARG A 21 0.66 -0.17 -18.25
C ARG A 21 0.53 -1.63 -17.81
N ILE A 22 -0.63 -2.03 -17.32
CA ILE A 22 -0.88 -3.45 -17.00
C ILE A 22 -0.68 -4.30 -18.25
N ASP A 23 -1.29 -3.91 -19.37
CA ASP A 23 -1.17 -4.60 -20.65
C ASP A 23 0.29 -4.62 -21.17
N GLN A 24 1.03 -3.51 -20.96
CA GLN A 24 2.42 -3.37 -21.43
C GLN A 24 3.41 -4.22 -20.62
N PHE A 25 3.20 -4.38 -19.32
CA PHE A 25 4.16 -5.00 -18.40
C PHE A 25 3.83 -6.46 -18.02
N GLY A 26 3.01 -7.15 -18.81
CA GLY A 26 2.79 -8.59 -18.62
C GLY A 26 1.79 -8.91 -17.52
N ASP A 27 0.68 -8.20 -17.53
CA ASP A 27 -0.51 -8.48 -16.71
C ASP A 27 -0.39 -8.23 -15.20
N LYS A 28 0.71 -7.61 -14.71
CA LYS A 28 0.83 -7.23 -13.30
C LYS A 28 1.50 -5.88 -13.11
N LEU A 29 0.87 -5.01 -12.34
CA LEU A 29 1.38 -3.68 -11.98
C LEU A 29 1.33 -3.46 -10.47
N TYR A 30 2.47 -3.14 -9.87
CA TYR A 30 2.56 -2.66 -8.49
C TYR A 30 2.52 -1.13 -8.47
N LEU A 31 1.50 -0.58 -7.80
CA LEU A 31 1.28 0.86 -7.73
C LEU A 31 1.36 1.35 -6.28
N GLU A 32 2.38 2.14 -5.97
CA GLU A 32 2.45 2.85 -4.69
C GLU A 32 1.71 4.19 -4.80
N PHE A 33 0.70 4.38 -3.95
CA PHE A 33 0.10 5.71 -3.81
C PHE A 33 0.87 6.53 -2.78
N GLY A 34 1.39 7.67 -3.24
CA GLY A 34 1.91 8.71 -2.35
C GLY A 34 0.77 9.41 -1.60
N GLY A 35 0.97 9.70 -0.31
CA GLY A 35 -0.02 10.36 0.52
C GLY A 35 -1.21 9.49 0.92
N LYS A 36 -2.31 10.14 1.28
CA LYS A 36 -3.54 9.48 1.74
C LYS A 36 -4.43 9.12 0.55
N LEU A 37 -5.02 7.93 0.57
CA LEU A 37 -6.08 7.57 -0.38
C LEU A 37 -7.42 8.18 0.01
N PHE A 38 -7.66 8.33 1.32
CA PHE A 38 -8.82 9.02 1.88
C PHE A 38 -8.41 10.40 2.38
N ASP A 39 -9.29 11.38 2.20
CA ASP A 39 -9.20 12.69 2.82
C ASP A 39 -7.87 13.43 2.48
N ASP A 40 -7.51 13.46 1.20
CA ASP A 40 -6.33 14.22 0.74
C ASP A 40 -6.65 15.73 0.64
N TYR A 41 -7.01 16.31 1.78
CA TYR A 41 -7.37 17.73 1.89
C TYR A 41 -6.21 18.67 1.53
N HIS A 42 -4.97 18.18 1.56
CA HIS A 42 -3.83 19.01 1.19
C HIS A 42 -3.87 19.33 -0.31
N ALA A 43 -4.01 18.33 -1.15
CA ALA A 43 -4.09 18.52 -2.60
C ALA A 43 -5.31 19.38 -3.00
N SER A 44 -6.47 19.15 -2.39
CA SER A 44 -7.69 19.92 -2.69
C SER A 44 -7.61 21.41 -2.29
N ARG A 45 -6.75 21.75 -1.31
CA ARG A 45 -6.52 23.16 -0.92
C ARG A 45 -5.65 23.91 -1.93
N VAL A 46 -4.70 23.24 -2.56
CA VAL A 46 -3.74 23.89 -3.49
C VAL A 46 -4.15 23.79 -4.95
N LEU A 47 -5.07 22.86 -5.28
CA LEU A 47 -5.59 22.64 -6.63
C LEU A 47 -7.12 22.80 -6.64
N PRO A 48 -7.65 24.01 -6.90
CA PRO A 48 -9.10 24.23 -7.00
C PRO A 48 -9.71 23.36 -8.10
N GLY A 49 -10.66 22.49 -7.72
CA GLY A 49 -11.28 21.49 -8.59
C GLY A 49 -10.81 20.05 -8.35
N PHE A 50 -9.71 19.85 -7.62
CA PHE A 50 -9.28 18.52 -7.18
C PHE A 50 -10.15 18.02 -6.02
N ALA A 51 -10.78 16.85 -6.16
CA ALA A 51 -11.58 16.27 -5.09
C ALA A 51 -10.66 15.52 -4.08
N PRO A 52 -10.90 15.66 -2.75
CA PRO A 52 -10.06 15.02 -1.73
C PRO A 52 -10.00 13.49 -1.82
N ASP A 53 -11.00 12.88 -2.43
CA ASP A 53 -11.14 11.44 -2.64
C ASP A 53 -10.83 10.99 -4.08
N SER A 54 -10.24 11.85 -4.92
CA SER A 54 -9.94 11.53 -6.33
C SER A 54 -9.19 10.22 -6.52
N LYS A 55 -8.18 9.96 -5.68
CA LYS A 55 -7.41 8.71 -5.74
C LYS A 55 -8.27 7.49 -5.47
N LEU A 56 -9.18 7.60 -4.50
CA LEU A 56 -10.11 6.55 -4.17
C LEU A 56 -11.13 6.33 -5.30
N GLN A 57 -11.69 7.41 -5.86
CA GLN A 57 -12.62 7.34 -7.00
C GLN A 57 -11.97 6.65 -8.21
N MET A 58 -10.69 6.95 -8.48
CA MET A 58 -9.94 6.29 -9.53
C MET A 58 -9.81 4.78 -9.28
N LEU A 59 -9.46 4.37 -8.04
CA LEU A 59 -9.40 2.96 -7.67
C LEU A 59 -10.75 2.25 -7.78
N MET A 60 -11.84 2.93 -7.45
CA MET A 60 -13.19 2.37 -7.60
C MET A 60 -13.52 2.08 -9.07
N GLN A 61 -13.03 2.89 -10.03
CA GLN A 61 -13.15 2.60 -11.47
C GLN A 61 -12.33 1.38 -11.92
N LEU A 62 -11.37 0.94 -11.11
CA LEU A 62 -10.48 -0.19 -11.35
C LEU A 62 -10.73 -1.34 -10.37
N SER A 63 -11.85 -1.32 -9.62
CA SER A 63 -12.13 -2.24 -8.52
C SER A 63 -12.07 -3.71 -8.92
N ASP A 64 -12.49 -4.07 -10.13
CA ASP A 64 -12.49 -5.45 -10.61
C ASP A 64 -11.08 -6.02 -10.81
N MET A 65 -10.11 -5.15 -11.11
CA MET A 65 -8.72 -5.53 -11.35
C MET A 65 -7.76 -5.12 -10.23
N ALA A 66 -8.21 -4.35 -9.26
CA ALA A 66 -7.38 -3.84 -8.17
C ALA A 66 -7.43 -4.71 -6.91
N GLU A 67 -6.27 -4.97 -6.34
CA GLU A 67 -6.08 -5.59 -5.03
C GLU A 67 -5.26 -4.65 -4.14
N ILE A 68 -5.72 -4.41 -2.92
CA ILE A 68 -5.03 -3.53 -1.98
C ILE A 68 -4.16 -4.35 -1.03
N VAL A 69 -2.91 -3.95 -0.92
CA VAL A 69 -1.95 -4.43 0.07
C VAL A 69 -1.65 -3.29 1.03
N ILE A 70 -1.95 -3.46 2.31
CA ILE A 70 -1.71 -2.42 3.32
C ILE A 70 -0.40 -2.72 4.04
N VAL A 71 0.49 -1.73 4.08
CA VAL A 71 1.83 -1.87 4.67
C VAL A 71 1.91 -1.10 5.98
N ILE A 72 2.41 -1.74 7.04
CA ILE A 72 2.60 -1.13 8.35
C ILE A 72 3.95 -1.56 8.93
N SER A 73 4.67 -0.64 9.59
CA SER A 73 5.94 -0.95 10.26
C SER A 73 5.69 -1.61 11.63
N ALA A 74 6.37 -2.72 11.91
CA ALA A 74 6.38 -3.34 13.23
C ALA A 74 6.88 -2.37 14.31
N THR A 75 7.83 -1.50 13.97
CA THR A 75 8.34 -0.45 14.87
C THR A 75 7.26 0.58 15.21
N ASP A 76 6.43 0.96 14.24
CA ASP A 76 5.33 1.91 14.47
C ASP A 76 4.21 1.28 15.32
N ILE A 77 3.94 -0.02 15.16
CA ILE A 77 3.02 -0.77 16.02
C ILE A 77 3.54 -0.79 17.46
N GLU A 78 4.79 -1.21 17.67
CA GLU A 78 5.38 -1.34 18.99
C GLU A 78 5.43 0.00 19.76
N LYS A 79 5.68 1.10 19.04
CA LYS A 79 5.69 2.46 19.61
C LYS A 79 4.30 3.07 19.78
N ASN A 80 3.22 2.36 19.43
CA ASN A 80 1.85 2.89 19.43
C ASN A 80 1.76 4.23 18.68
N LYS A 81 2.44 4.33 17.54
CA LYS A 81 2.50 5.57 16.75
C LYS A 81 1.11 5.98 16.28
N LYS A 82 0.75 7.23 16.51
CA LYS A 82 -0.57 7.77 16.19
C LYS A 82 -0.57 8.58 14.92
N ARG A 83 -1.68 8.52 14.22
CA ARG A 83 -2.01 9.50 13.16
C ARG A 83 -2.35 10.84 13.79
N GLY A 84 -1.65 11.89 13.37
CA GLY A 84 -1.83 13.23 13.93
C GLY A 84 -3.21 13.84 13.67
N ASP A 85 -3.87 13.45 12.57
CA ASP A 85 -5.19 13.95 12.17
C ASP A 85 -6.37 13.22 12.83
N LEU A 86 -6.20 11.93 13.13
CA LEU A 86 -7.27 11.08 13.70
C LEU A 86 -7.04 10.73 15.18
N GLY A 87 -5.83 10.92 15.69
CA GLY A 87 -5.46 10.58 17.08
C GLY A 87 -5.44 9.08 17.39
N ILE A 88 -5.71 8.20 16.40
CA ILE A 88 -5.69 6.74 16.55
C ILE A 88 -4.30 6.17 16.21
N THR A 89 -3.98 4.99 16.74
CA THR A 89 -2.73 4.28 16.43
C THR A 89 -2.75 3.71 15.01
N TYR A 90 -1.57 3.48 14.43
CA TYR A 90 -1.48 2.99 13.04
C TYR A 90 -2.08 1.59 12.86
N ASP A 91 -1.96 0.70 13.84
CA ASP A 91 -2.61 -0.62 13.83
C ASP A 91 -4.14 -0.52 13.84
N VAL A 92 -4.70 0.41 14.63
CA VAL A 92 -6.14 0.71 14.63
C VAL A 92 -6.55 1.33 13.29
N ASP A 93 -5.72 2.20 12.72
CA ASP A 93 -6.00 2.79 11.40
C ASP A 93 -5.96 1.76 10.28
N VAL A 94 -5.07 0.75 10.31
CA VAL A 94 -5.10 -0.36 9.34
C VAL A 94 -6.46 -1.06 9.37
N LEU A 95 -6.99 -1.38 10.55
CA LEU A 95 -8.31 -2.02 10.66
C LEU A 95 -9.44 -1.13 10.13
N ARG A 96 -9.36 0.18 10.38
CA ARG A 96 -10.29 1.16 9.81
C ARG A 96 -10.19 1.20 8.29
N LEU A 97 -8.97 1.28 7.74
CA LEU A 97 -8.72 1.32 6.30
C LEU A 97 -9.28 0.07 5.60
N ILE A 98 -9.07 -1.12 6.15
CA ILE A 98 -9.64 -2.36 5.62
C ILE A 98 -11.16 -2.22 5.51
N SER A 99 -11.83 -1.85 6.60
CA SER A 99 -13.29 -1.67 6.62
C SER A 99 -13.78 -0.60 5.62
N GLU A 100 -13.06 0.51 5.50
CA GLU A 100 -13.43 1.58 4.56
C GLU A 100 -13.24 1.17 3.10
N TYR A 101 -12.19 0.41 2.76
CA TYR A 101 -11.99 -0.13 1.42
C TYR A 101 -13.08 -1.13 1.06
N GLU A 102 -13.39 -2.08 1.95
CA GLU A 102 -14.44 -3.08 1.77
C GLU A 102 -15.82 -2.45 1.55
N LYS A 103 -16.19 -1.43 2.34
CA LYS A 103 -17.42 -0.65 2.17
C LYS A 103 -17.53 0.01 0.79
N LYS A 104 -16.42 0.30 0.17
CA LYS A 104 -16.32 0.90 -1.17
C LYS A 104 -16.23 -0.15 -2.29
N GLY A 105 -16.35 -1.44 -1.97
CA GLY A 105 -16.25 -2.54 -2.94
C GLY A 105 -14.82 -2.82 -3.40
N LEU A 106 -13.82 -2.33 -2.69
CA LEU A 106 -12.40 -2.59 -3.00
C LEU A 106 -11.91 -3.82 -2.24
N TYR A 107 -11.20 -4.69 -2.92
CA TYR A 107 -10.65 -5.90 -2.35
C TYR A 107 -9.33 -5.64 -1.61
N VAL A 108 -9.29 -5.95 -0.33
CA VAL A 108 -8.05 -5.91 0.48
C VAL A 108 -7.51 -7.35 0.56
N GLY A 109 -6.43 -7.62 -0.16
CA GLY A 109 -5.84 -8.97 -0.24
C GLY A 109 -5.05 -9.32 1.00
N SER A 110 -4.22 -8.38 1.49
CA SER A 110 -3.31 -8.69 2.59
C SER A 110 -2.79 -7.46 3.33
N VAL A 111 -2.12 -7.74 4.45
CA VAL A 111 -1.33 -6.77 5.21
C VAL A 111 0.12 -7.22 5.26
N VAL A 112 1.07 -6.31 4.99
CA VAL A 112 2.50 -6.55 5.14
C VAL A 112 3.02 -5.82 6.38
N ILE A 113 3.60 -6.56 7.32
CA ILE A 113 4.27 -6.00 8.48
C ILE A 113 5.76 -5.90 8.17
N THR A 114 6.25 -4.68 7.94
CA THR A 114 7.65 -4.39 7.62
C THR A 114 8.49 -4.18 8.86
N GLN A 115 9.83 -4.21 8.70
CA GLN A 115 10.79 -4.07 9.81
C GLN A 115 10.50 -5.08 10.94
N PHE A 116 10.00 -6.26 10.57
CA PHE A 116 9.65 -7.28 11.52
C PHE A 116 10.90 -7.91 12.13
N ALA A 117 10.95 -7.94 13.46
CA ALA A 117 12.02 -8.54 14.27
C ALA A 117 11.45 -9.29 15.49
N GLY A 118 10.19 -9.72 15.42
CA GLY A 118 9.55 -10.44 16.52
C GLY A 118 8.96 -9.54 17.62
N GLN A 119 8.77 -8.25 17.36
CA GLN A 119 8.17 -7.32 18.32
C GLN A 119 6.80 -7.84 18.81
N SER A 120 6.57 -7.80 20.11
CA SER A 120 5.39 -8.41 20.74
C SER A 120 4.07 -7.80 20.25
N GLY A 121 4.03 -6.48 20.08
CA GLY A 121 2.87 -5.77 19.52
C GLY A 121 2.58 -6.18 18.07
N ALA A 122 3.63 -6.33 17.25
CA ALA A 122 3.48 -6.76 15.86
C ALA A 122 2.97 -8.20 15.75
N VAL A 123 3.47 -9.12 16.60
CA VAL A 123 2.99 -10.51 16.66
C VAL A 123 1.52 -10.58 17.10
N GLN A 124 1.11 -9.79 18.09
CA GLN A 124 -0.28 -9.73 18.54
C GLN A 124 -1.19 -9.15 17.46
N PHE A 125 -0.73 -8.10 16.76
CA PHE A 125 -1.48 -7.49 15.66
C PHE A 125 -1.65 -8.45 14.49
N GLN A 126 -0.61 -9.19 14.11
CA GLN A 126 -0.69 -10.25 13.11
C GLN A 126 -1.79 -11.26 13.47
N LYS A 127 -1.75 -11.83 14.68
CA LYS A 127 -2.78 -12.79 15.15
C LYS A 127 -4.20 -12.21 15.12
N ARG A 128 -4.33 -10.91 15.36
CA ARG A 128 -5.63 -10.22 15.30
C ARG A 128 -6.15 -10.10 13.87
N LEU A 129 -5.28 -9.87 12.89
CA LEU A 129 -5.62 -9.83 11.47
C LEU A 129 -5.98 -11.23 10.95
N GLU A 130 -5.16 -12.23 11.26
CA GLU A 130 -5.38 -13.62 10.86
C GLU A 130 -6.72 -14.18 11.39
N LYS A 131 -7.10 -13.83 12.63
CA LYS A 131 -8.43 -14.17 13.19
C LYS A 131 -9.60 -13.52 12.45
N LYS A 132 -9.34 -12.46 11.69
CA LYS A 132 -10.32 -11.81 10.81
C LYS A 132 -10.30 -12.36 9.37
N GLY A 133 -9.48 -13.37 9.10
CA GLY A 133 -9.32 -13.95 7.77
C GLY A 133 -8.47 -13.13 6.83
N ILE A 134 -7.63 -12.24 7.35
CA ILE A 134 -6.74 -11.37 6.55
C ILE A 134 -5.36 -12.00 6.49
N ASP A 135 -4.84 -12.22 5.30
CA ASP A 135 -3.49 -12.73 5.09
C ASP A 135 -2.45 -11.69 5.54
N VAL A 136 -1.44 -12.16 6.26
CA VAL A 136 -0.36 -11.29 6.78
C VAL A 136 0.99 -11.82 6.36
N TYR A 137 1.84 -10.94 5.82
CA TYR A 137 3.19 -11.24 5.40
C TYR A 137 4.21 -10.41 6.18
N ARG A 138 5.41 -10.95 6.38
CA ARG A 138 6.49 -10.31 7.13
C ARG A 138 7.61 -9.89 6.19
N HIS A 139 7.99 -8.63 6.28
CA HIS A 139 9.19 -8.10 5.64
C HIS A 139 10.17 -7.65 6.71
N TYR A 140 11.42 -8.03 6.55
CA TYR A 140 12.45 -7.86 7.56
C TYR A 140 13.27 -6.58 7.33
N LEU A 141 14.01 -6.16 8.35
CA LEU A 141 14.98 -5.09 8.21
C LEU A 141 16.16 -5.60 7.35
N ILE A 142 16.56 -4.80 6.38
CA ILE A 142 17.72 -5.10 5.51
C ILE A 142 18.80 -4.10 5.86
N ASP A 143 19.96 -4.59 6.33
CA ASP A 143 21.09 -3.76 6.69
C ASP A 143 21.62 -2.99 5.47
N GLY A 144 21.86 -1.68 5.70
CA GLY A 144 22.36 -0.80 4.64
C GLY A 144 21.31 -0.38 3.59
N TYR A 145 20.00 -0.68 3.80
CA TYR A 145 18.94 -0.12 2.95
C TYR A 145 18.86 1.42 3.12
N PRO A 146 18.75 2.21 2.05
CA PRO A 146 18.60 1.83 0.64
C PRO A 146 19.92 1.79 -0.16
N SER A 147 21.10 1.88 0.46
CA SER A 147 22.38 2.14 -0.21
C SER A 147 23.11 0.87 -0.66
N ASN A 148 23.00 -0.22 0.11
CA ASN A 148 23.68 -1.49 -0.20
C ASN A 148 22.85 -2.34 -1.18
N VAL A 149 22.85 -1.93 -2.47
CA VAL A 149 22.02 -2.55 -3.51
C VAL A 149 22.35 -4.04 -3.67
N SER A 150 23.62 -4.44 -3.61
CA SER A 150 24.02 -5.84 -3.77
C SER A 150 23.42 -6.75 -2.68
N LEU A 151 23.34 -6.28 -1.44
CA LEU A 151 22.68 -7.01 -0.36
C LEU A 151 21.16 -6.97 -0.52
N ILE A 152 20.61 -5.80 -0.86
CA ILE A 152 19.15 -5.61 -0.97
C ILE A 152 18.53 -6.58 -1.98
N VAL A 153 19.15 -6.72 -3.17
CA VAL A 153 18.66 -7.60 -4.26
C VAL A 153 19.26 -9.02 -4.17
N SER A 154 19.47 -9.54 -3.00
CA SER A 154 20.03 -10.86 -2.74
C SER A 154 19.08 -11.75 -1.93
N PRO A 155 19.37 -13.08 -1.83
CA PRO A 155 18.65 -13.96 -0.92
C PRO A 155 18.67 -13.50 0.54
N ASP A 156 19.73 -12.80 0.97
CA ASP A 156 19.88 -12.25 2.31
C ASP A 156 19.19 -10.89 2.52
N GLY A 157 18.80 -10.23 1.45
CA GLY A 157 18.01 -9.02 1.43
C GLY A 157 16.53 -9.27 1.19
N PHE A 158 16.04 -8.90 0.01
CA PHE A 158 14.64 -9.13 -0.36
C PHE A 158 14.23 -10.60 -0.37
N GLY A 159 15.19 -11.52 -0.58
CA GLY A 159 14.92 -12.96 -0.53
C GLY A 159 14.45 -13.46 0.84
N LYS A 160 14.75 -12.76 1.95
CA LYS A 160 14.24 -13.09 3.28
C LYS A 160 12.78 -12.68 3.49
N ASN A 161 12.29 -11.71 2.72
CA ASN A 161 10.91 -11.24 2.84
C ASN A 161 9.94 -12.31 2.34
N GLU A 162 8.82 -12.46 3.01
CA GLU A 162 7.76 -13.34 2.55
C GLU A 162 7.15 -12.78 1.25
N TYR A 163 6.99 -13.64 0.25
CA TYR A 163 6.33 -13.27 -0.99
C TYR A 163 4.85 -13.05 -0.76
N VAL A 164 4.35 -11.86 -1.06
CA VAL A 164 2.92 -11.53 -0.95
C VAL A 164 2.18 -12.13 -2.13
N ARG A 165 1.32 -13.10 -1.85
CA ARG A 165 0.48 -13.70 -2.89
C ARG A 165 -0.62 -12.72 -3.28
N THR A 166 -0.65 -12.36 -4.55
CA THR A 166 -1.64 -11.46 -5.11
C THR A 166 -2.39 -12.13 -6.24
N THR A 167 -3.67 -11.80 -6.39
CA THR A 167 -4.60 -12.47 -7.31
C THR A 167 -5.06 -11.58 -8.46
N ARG A 168 -4.81 -10.26 -8.36
CA ARG A 168 -5.29 -9.27 -9.34
C ARG A 168 -4.12 -8.57 -10.05
N PRO A 169 -4.35 -8.10 -11.29
CA PRO A 169 -3.30 -7.48 -12.10
C PRO A 169 -2.83 -6.12 -11.55
N LEU A 170 -3.70 -5.35 -10.88
CA LEU A 170 -3.31 -4.09 -10.25
C LEU A 170 -3.15 -4.28 -8.74
N VAL A 171 -1.92 -4.26 -8.26
CA VAL A 171 -1.61 -4.34 -6.82
C VAL A 171 -1.33 -2.95 -6.28
N VAL A 172 -2.25 -2.44 -5.46
CA VAL A 172 -2.16 -1.10 -4.88
C VAL A 172 -1.54 -1.19 -3.49
N VAL A 173 -0.35 -0.64 -3.32
CA VAL A 173 0.36 -0.64 -2.05
C VAL A 173 0.12 0.67 -1.32
N THR A 174 -0.53 0.59 -0.16
CA THR A 174 -0.89 1.74 0.67
C THR A 174 -0.49 1.54 2.13
N ALA A 175 -0.63 2.58 2.96
CA ALA A 175 -0.23 2.53 4.37
C ALA A 175 -0.98 3.58 5.20
N PRO A 176 -1.09 3.40 6.53
CA PRO A 176 -1.64 4.41 7.44
C PRO A 176 -0.81 5.70 7.52
N GLY A 177 0.47 5.64 7.16
CA GLY A 177 1.35 6.80 7.21
C GLY A 177 2.69 6.62 6.51
N PRO A 178 3.52 7.67 6.51
CA PRO A 178 4.84 7.64 5.89
C PRO A 178 5.82 6.74 6.65
N GLY A 179 6.86 6.25 5.96
CA GLY A 179 7.90 5.41 6.56
C GLY A 179 7.49 3.95 6.80
N SER A 180 6.32 3.53 6.34
CA SER A 180 5.80 2.16 6.53
C SER A 180 6.52 1.11 5.66
N GLY A 181 7.33 1.50 4.68
CA GLY A 181 8.06 0.57 3.80
C GLY A 181 7.34 0.20 2.51
N LYS A 182 6.38 1.00 2.03
CA LYS A 182 5.63 0.74 0.78
C LYS A 182 6.53 0.48 -0.42
N MET A 183 7.48 1.39 -0.70
CA MET A 183 8.42 1.27 -1.82
C MET A 183 9.25 -0.01 -1.69
N ALA A 184 9.81 -0.30 -0.51
CA ALA A 184 10.56 -1.52 -0.26
C ALA A 184 9.71 -2.78 -0.46
N THR A 185 8.42 -2.73 -0.13
CA THR A 185 7.48 -3.83 -0.40
C THR A 185 7.28 -4.04 -1.89
N CYS A 186 7.04 -2.97 -2.67
CA CYS A 186 6.93 -3.07 -4.13
C CYS A 186 8.20 -3.67 -4.76
N LEU A 187 9.38 -3.17 -4.37
CA LEU A 187 10.65 -3.66 -4.89
C LEU A 187 10.93 -5.12 -4.49
N SER A 188 10.58 -5.50 -3.25
CA SER A 188 10.66 -6.88 -2.79
C SER A 188 9.77 -7.82 -3.61
N GLN A 189 8.56 -7.38 -3.95
CA GLN A 189 7.66 -8.14 -4.80
C GLN A 189 8.24 -8.32 -6.21
N LEU A 190 8.77 -7.26 -6.83
CA LEU A 190 9.44 -7.35 -8.14
C LEU A 190 10.63 -8.31 -8.10
N TYR A 191 11.42 -8.32 -7.02
CA TYR A 191 12.49 -9.28 -6.83
C TYR A 191 11.97 -10.72 -6.83
N HIS A 192 10.91 -11.00 -6.08
CA HIS A 192 10.31 -12.34 -6.02
C HIS A 192 9.63 -12.75 -7.34
N GLU A 193 8.96 -11.82 -8.03
CA GLU A 193 8.36 -12.10 -9.35
C GLU A 193 9.45 -12.44 -10.37
N ASN A 194 10.56 -11.69 -10.39
CA ASN A 194 11.69 -11.98 -11.28
C ASN A 194 12.31 -13.37 -11.04
N LEU A 195 12.32 -13.86 -9.80
CA LEU A 195 12.82 -15.21 -9.49
C LEU A 195 11.84 -16.32 -9.89
N ARG A 196 10.59 -15.99 -10.11
CA ARG A 196 9.53 -16.95 -10.46
C ARG A 196 9.30 -17.09 -11.96
N GLY A 197 9.84 -16.17 -12.76
CA GLY A 197 9.68 -16.09 -14.22
C GLY A 197 8.45 -15.30 -14.57
#